data_1ec9ed684d260c80d66ee8333b49ad7a
#
_entry.id   1ec9ed684d260c80d66ee8333b49ad7a
#
_cell.length_a   1.000
_cell.length_b   1.000
_cell.length_c   1.000
_cell.angle_alpha   90.00
_cell.angle_beta   90.00
_cell.angle_gamma   90.00
#
_symmetry.space_group_name_H-M   'P 1'
#
loop_
_entity.id
_entity.type
_entity.pdbx_description
1 polymer ?
#
loop_
_entity_poly.entity_id
_entity_poly.type
_entity_poly.pdbx_seq_one_letter_code
_entity_poly.pdbx_strand_id
1 'polypeptide(L)'
;MQHQPSNSTNAKISTFERNLSWWVLACIAVGITLGQWAPHLFQAIANVQLAQVNLPVAVLIWLMIIPMLLKIDLTKMQEVKQHSSGFMITLAINWLVKPFSMALLAGLFIRHWFAPYLPSAMIDSYIAGLILLAAAPCTAMVFVWSNLCNGDAKFTLSQVAVNDLIMLFAFAPLVALLLGVAEIQVPWATLGLSVMLFIVVPMLISQIWRYFLKEDAIKATLAKLQPLSLAALLLTLVLLFAFQGQQIIAQPMIILLLAVPILIQVYFNAGLAYWLNKKFKVAHCVAGPSALIGASNFFELAVATAIALFGFNSGAALATVVGVLIEVPVMLSIVAIVNKSRHWYEIT
;
A
#
# COMPACT_ATOMS: atom_id res chain seq x y z
N MET A 1 19.95 -11.63 -33.22
CA MET A 1 19.65 -12.71 -32.27
C MET A 1 18.16 -12.61 -31.93
N GLN A 2 17.37 -13.54 -32.46
CA GLN A 2 15.93 -13.59 -32.27
C GLN A 2 15.65 -13.99 -30.82
N HIS A 3 15.04 -13.09 -30.03
CA HIS A 3 14.47 -13.44 -28.74
C HIS A 3 13.26 -14.33 -28.97
N GLN A 4 13.39 -15.61 -28.69
CA GLN A 4 12.24 -16.48 -28.50
C GLN A 4 11.41 -15.94 -27.31
N PRO A 5 10.10 -15.80 -27.44
CA PRO A 5 9.24 -15.48 -26.31
C PRO A 5 9.31 -16.66 -25.32
N SER A 6 9.86 -16.40 -24.13
CA SER A 6 9.76 -17.34 -23.02
C SER A 6 8.30 -17.66 -22.80
N ASN A 7 7.96 -18.95 -22.81
CA ASN A 7 6.63 -19.45 -22.46
C ASN A 7 6.16 -18.80 -21.15
N SER A 8 5.35 -17.75 -21.27
CA SER A 8 4.56 -17.24 -20.17
C SER A 8 3.58 -18.34 -19.81
N THR A 9 3.88 -19.12 -18.79
CA THR A 9 2.85 -19.88 -18.08
C THR A 9 1.79 -18.86 -17.70
N ASN A 10 0.68 -18.86 -18.44
CA ASN A 10 -0.54 -18.14 -18.10
C ASN A 10 -0.94 -18.60 -16.69
N ALA A 11 -0.44 -17.89 -15.68
CA ALA A 11 -0.93 -18.05 -14.33
C ALA A 11 -2.43 -17.71 -14.41
N LYS A 12 -3.29 -18.73 -14.29
CA LYS A 12 -4.73 -18.53 -14.29
C LYS A 12 -5.04 -17.53 -13.20
N ILE A 13 -5.49 -16.33 -13.59
CA ILE A 13 -5.98 -15.31 -12.67
C ILE A 13 -6.98 -16.00 -11.73
N SER A 14 -6.72 -15.98 -10.45
CA SER A 14 -7.59 -16.66 -9.50
C SER A 14 -8.98 -16.00 -9.52
N THR A 15 -10.02 -16.76 -9.17
CA THR A 15 -11.40 -16.20 -9.07
C THR A 15 -11.44 -15.01 -8.11
N PHE A 16 -10.57 -15.02 -7.10
CA PHE A 16 -10.41 -13.92 -6.17
C PHE A 16 -9.87 -12.66 -6.86
N GLU A 17 -8.76 -12.75 -7.58
CA GLU A 17 -8.14 -11.61 -8.29
C GLU A 17 -9.10 -11.00 -9.31
N ARG A 18 -9.86 -11.85 -10.02
CA ARG A 18 -10.85 -11.39 -11.00
C ARG A 18 -12.01 -10.61 -10.36
N ASN A 19 -12.40 -10.97 -9.14
CA ASN A 19 -13.52 -10.37 -8.43
C ASN A 19 -13.07 -9.49 -7.25
N LEU A 20 -11.81 -9.08 -7.22
CA LEU A 20 -11.22 -8.34 -6.09
C LEU A 20 -12.02 -7.09 -5.71
N SER A 21 -12.49 -6.32 -6.71
CA SER A 21 -13.31 -5.13 -6.48
C SER A 21 -14.58 -5.43 -5.69
N TRP A 22 -15.24 -6.55 -6.02
CA TRP A 22 -16.46 -6.97 -5.33
C TRP A 22 -16.19 -7.42 -3.90
N TRP A 23 -15.07 -8.11 -3.68
CA TRP A 23 -14.65 -8.50 -2.34
C TRP A 23 -14.33 -7.29 -1.47
N VAL A 24 -13.59 -6.33 -1.99
CA VAL A 24 -13.27 -5.09 -1.27
C VAL A 24 -14.52 -4.27 -1.00
N LEU A 25 -15.40 -4.10 -1.99
CA LEU A 25 -16.67 -3.39 -1.82
C LEU A 25 -17.56 -4.07 -0.76
N ALA A 26 -17.62 -5.39 -0.77
CA ALA A 26 -18.35 -6.14 0.25
C ALA A 26 -17.75 -5.93 1.65
N CYS A 27 -16.42 -5.97 1.79
CA CYS A 27 -15.74 -5.70 3.07
C CYS A 27 -16.01 -4.28 3.57
N ILE A 28 -16.02 -3.28 2.70
CA ILE A 28 -16.37 -1.90 3.02
C ILE A 28 -17.81 -1.83 3.55
N ALA A 29 -18.78 -2.38 2.80
CA ALA A 29 -20.18 -2.37 3.18
C ALA A 29 -20.43 -3.11 4.51
N VAL A 30 -19.85 -4.31 4.65
CA VAL A 30 -19.92 -5.11 5.87
C VAL A 30 -19.26 -4.38 7.04
N GLY A 31 -18.06 -3.82 6.86
CA GLY A 31 -17.34 -3.10 7.89
C GLY A 31 -18.15 -1.90 8.41
N ILE A 32 -18.62 -1.05 7.50
CA ILE A 32 -19.43 0.12 7.86
C ILE A 32 -20.73 -0.31 8.60
N THR A 33 -21.42 -1.32 8.08
CA THR A 33 -22.66 -1.82 8.67
C THR A 33 -22.44 -2.39 10.08
N LEU A 34 -21.41 -3.22 10.25
CA LEU A 34 -21.06 -3.79 11.55
C LEU A 34 -20.58 -2.73 12.53
N GLY A 35 -19.82 -1.73 12.08
CA GLY A 35 -19.41 -0.60 12.92
C GLY A 35 -20.58 0.24 13.45
N GLN A 36 -21.69 0.31 12.71
CA GLN A 36 -22.91 0.95 13.16
C GLN A 36 -23.77 0.06 14.07
N TRP A 37 -23.86 -1.22 13.73
CA TRP A 37 -24.71 -2.16 14.45
C TRP A 37 -24.14 -2.54 15.82
N ALA A 38 -22.82 -2.67 15.92
CA ALA A 38 -22.13 -3.09 17.13
C ALA A 38 -20.97 -2.16 17.52
N PRO A 39 -21.19 -0.84 17.69
CA PRO A 39 -20.12 0.11 17.96
C PRO A 39 -19.30 -0.24 19.21
N HIS A 40 -19.96 -0.74 20.25
CA HIS A 40 -19.30 -1.13 21.50
C HIS A 40 -18.34 -2.29 21.32
N LEU A 41 -18.65 -3.26 20.45
CA LEU A 41 -17.75 -4.37 20.12
C LEU A 41 -16.47 -3.84 19.44
N PHE A 42 -16.62 -3.00 18.44
CA PHE A 42 -15.47 -2.44 17.71
C PHE A 42 -14.65 -1.48 18.56
N GLN A 43 -15.31 -0.70 19.45
CA GLN A 43 -14.59 0.09 20.46
C GLN A 43 -13.81 -0.81 21.43
N ALA A 44 -14.37 -1.94 21.87
CA ALA A 44 -13.65 -2.89 22.71
C ALA A 44 -12.42 -3.46 21.96
N ILE A 45 -12.57 -3.85 20.69
CA ILE A 45 -11.47 -4.33 19.84
C ILE A 45 -10.43 -3.21 19.62
N ALA A 46 -10.89 -1.97 19.40
CA ALA A 46 -10.02 -0.80 19.25
C ALA A 46 -9.19 -0.54 20.52
N ASN A 47 -9.73 -0.80 21.68
CA ASN A 47 -9.08 -0.60 22.98
C ASN A 47 -8.08 -1.72 23.35
N VAL A 48 -8.03 -2.83 22.62
CA VAL A 48 -7.00 -3.87 22.81
C VAL A 48 -5.67 -3.37 22.24
N GLN A 49 -5.01 -2.51 23.01
CA GLN A 49 -3.77 -1.85 22.61
C GLN A 49 -2.62 -2.18 23.55
N LEU A 50 -1.43 -2.29 22.99
CA LEU A 50 -0.17 -2.33 23.71
C LEU A 50 0.71 -1.19 23.20
N ALA A 51 1.07 -0.26 24.10
CA ALA A 51 1.87 0.92 23.74
C ALA A 51 1.31 1.69 22.51
N GLN A 52 0.01 1.95 22.50
CA GLN A 52 -0.77 2.63 21.46
C GLN A 52 -0.92 1.84 20.14
N VAL A 53 -0.40 0.63 20.05
CA VAL A 53 -0.57 -0.24 18.88
C VAL A 53 -1.74 -1.18 19.10
N ASN A 54 -2.70 -1.19 18.17
CA ASN A 54 -3.83 -2.11 18.21
C ASN A 54 -3.39 -3.54 17.88
N LEU A 55 -3.45 -4.44 18.87
CA LEU A 55 -2.97 -5.81 18.73
C LEU A 55 -3.75 -6.63 17.68
N PRO A 56 -5.09 -6.62 17.64
CA PRO A 56 -5.85 -7.30 16.60
C PRO A 56 -5.42 -6.92 15.18
N VAL A 57 -5.27 -5.62 14.90
CA VAL A 57 -4.79 -5.12 13.61
C VAL A 57 -3.35 -5.56 13.34
N ALA A 58 -2.48 -5.50 14.34
CA ALA A 58 -1.09 -5.94 14.21
C ALA A 58 -0.98 -7.41 13.83
N VAL A 59 -1.75 -8.29 14.49
CA VAL A 59 -1.77 -9.74 14.18
C VAL A 59 -2.25 -9.98 12.75
N LEU A 60 -3.30 -9.29 12.30
CA LEU A 60 -3.80 -9.43 10.92
C LEU A 60 -2.75 -8.96 9.89
N ILE A 61 -2.08 -7.83 10.14
CA ILE A 61 -0.99 -7.34 9.29
C ILE A 61 0.15 -8.36 9.25
N TRP A 62 0.53 -8.98 10.37
CA TRP A 62 1.56 -10.02 10.39
C TRP A 62 1.16 -11.26 9.59
N LEU A 63 -0.09 -11.73 9.73
CA LEU A 63 -0.61 -12.86 8.96
C LEU A 63 -0.62 -12.58 7.45
N MET A 64 -0.74 -11.33 7.06
CA MET A 64 -0.71 -10.90 5.67
C MET A 64 0.74 -10.75 5.15
N ILE A 65 1.61 -10.09 5.91
CA ILE A 65 2.96 -9.71 5.46
C ILE A 65 3.95 -10.87 5.55
N ILE A 66 3.92 -11.69 6.61
CA ILE A 66 4.88 -12.78 6.81
C ILE A 66 4.92 -13.75 5.63
N PRO A 67 3.78 -14.26 5.09
CA PRO A 67 3.81 -15.12 3.92
C PRO A 67 4.40 -14.46 2.67
N MET A 68 4.25 -13.15 2.55
CA MET A 68 4.84 -12.40 1.43
C MET A 68 6.35 -12.28 1.57
N LEU A 69 6.82 -11.92 2.76
CA LEU A 69 8.24 -11.81 3.07
C LEU A 69 8.96 -13.17 2.96
N LEU A 70 8.26 -14.28 3.24
CA LEU A 70 8.78 -15.62 3.00
C LEU A 70 9.07 -15.94 1.53
N LYS A 71 8.39 -15.29 0.57
CA LYS A 71 8.68 -15.42 -0.87
C LYS A 71 9.99 -14.76 -1.27
N ILE A 72 10.43 -13.76 -0.48
CA ILE A 72 11.59 -12.95 -0.80
C ILE A 72 12.87 -13.66 -0.39
N ASP A 73 13.71 -13.98 -1.38
CA ASP A 73 15.04 -14.50 -1.17
C ASP A 73 16.07 -13.38 -1.33
N LEU A 74 16.48 -12.81 -0.21
CA LEU A 74 17.46 -11.72 -0.19
C LEU A 74 18.82 -12.13 -0.78
N THR A 75 19.12 -13.45 -0.84
CA THR A 75 20.39 -13.94 -1.39
C THR A 75 20.37 -14.01 -2.93
N LYS A 76 19.19 -14.08 -3.55
CA LYS A 76 19.01 -14.21 -5.01
C LYS A 76 18.74 -12.87 -5.73
N MET A 77 18.95 -11.73 -5.06
CA MET A 77 18.69 -10.40 -5.63
C MET A 77 19.59 -9.99 -6.82
N GLN A 78 20.44 -10.89 -7.32
CA GLN A 78 21.30 -10.60 -8.47
C GLN A 78 20.53 -10.41 -9.80
N GLU A 79 19.28 -10.88 -9.88
CA GLU A 79 18.43 -10.72 -11.06
C GLU A 79 17.96 -9.26 -11.29
N VAL A 80 18.12 -8.38 -10.29
CA VAL A 80 17.85 -6.93 -10.39
C VAL A 80 18.59 -6.24 -11.54
N LYS A 81 19.76 -6.77 -11.91
CA LYS A 81 20.59 -6.20 -13.00
C LYS A 81 19.96 -6.29 -14.38
N GLN A 82 19.01 -7.21 -14.62
CA GLN A 82 18.42 -7.41 -15.96
C GLN A 82 17.44 -6.29 -16.35
N HIS A 83 16.81 -5.62 -15.37
CA HIS A 83 15.84 -4.55 -15.58
C HIS A 83 16.19 -3.27 -14.80
N SER A 84 17.47 -2.93 -14.76
CA SER A 84 18.02 -1.85 -13.93
C SER A 84 17.31 -0.51 -14.12
N SER A 85 17.00 -0.11 -15.36
CA SER A 85 16.30 1.16 -15.64
C SER A 85 14.89 1.18 -15.04
N GLY A 86 14.08 0.16 -15.30
CA GLY A 86 12.73 0.06 -14.73
C GLY A 86 12.75 -0.01 -13.21
N PHE A 87 13.76 -0.70 -12.67
CA PHE A 87 13.98 -0.84 -11.24
C PHE A 87 14.27 0.52 -10.58
N MET A 88 15.22 1.27 -11.13
CA MET A 88 15.60 2.60 -10.61
C MET A 88 14.46 3.62 -10.75
N ILE A 89 13.72 3.58 -11.87
CA ILE A 89 12.53 4.43 -12.06
C ILE A 89 11.50 4.16 -10.96
N THR A 90 11.18 2.89 -10.70
CA THR A 90 10.21 2.53 -9.67
C THR A 90 10.65 2.98 -8.28
N LEU A 91 11.93 2.80 -7.94
CA LEU A 91 12.50 3.27 -6.67
C LEU A 91 12.42 4.79 -6.55
N ALA A 92 12.81 5.53 -7.60
CA ALA A 92 12.75 6.97 -7.61
C ALA A 92 11.31 7.48 -7.42
N ILE A 93 10.33 6.87 -8.11
CA ILE A 93 8.93 7.22 -7.92
C ILE A 93 8.49 6.93 -6.49
N ASN A 94 8.76 5.75 -5.93
CA ASN A 94 8.30 5.37 -4.60
C ASN A 94 8.91 6.21 -3.47
N TRP A 95 10.17 6.55 -3.57
CA TRP A 95 10.92 7.12 -2.44
C TRP A 95 11.22 8.62 -2.58
N LEU A 96 11.22 9.16 -3.81
CA LEU A 96 11.48 10.58 -4.05
C LEU A 96 10.25 11.33 -4.57
N VAL A 97 9.48 10.75 -5.49
CA VAL A 97 8.36 11.48 -6.09
C VAL A 97 7.09 11.36 -5.25
N LYS A 98 6.69 10.14 -4.92
CA LYS A 98 5.39 9.84 -4.29
C LYS A 98 5.21 10.53 -2.93
N PRO A 99 6.13 10.41 -1.95
CA PRO A 99 5.96 11.04 -0.65
C PRO A 99 5.93 12.56 -0.71
N PHE A 100 6.84 13.14 -1.50
CA PHE A 100 6.95 14.61 -1.61
C PHE A 100 5.80 15.21 -2.42
N SER A 101 5.34 14.54 -3.47
CA SER A 101 4.15 14.99 -4.21
C SER A 101 2.90 14.97 -3.35
N MET A 102 2.73 13.96 -2.48
CA MET A 102 1.59 13.94 -1.55
C MET A 102 1.69 15.05 -0.52
N ALA A 103 2.86 15.29 0.07
CA ALA A 103 3.04 16.38 1.02
C ALA A 103 2.69 17.75 0.39
N LEU A 104 3.12 17.96 -0.86
CA LEU A 104 2.78 19.16 -1.63
C LEU A 104 1.27 19.25 -1.90
N LEU A 105 0.66 18.18 -2.38
CA LEU A 105 -0.78 18.13 -2.68
C LEU A 105 -1.61 18.30 -1.40
N ALA A 106 -1.22 17.64 -0.31
CA ALA A 106 -1.89 17.78 0.98
C ALA A 106 -1.82 19.23 1.49
N GLY A 107 -0.65 19.87 1.43
CA GLY A 107 -0.51 21.28 1.75
C GLY A 107 -1.37 22.18 0.88
N LEU A 108 -1.32 21.99 -0.44
CA LEU A 108 -2.07 22.81 -1.39
C LEU A 108 -3.59 22.63 -1.25
N PHE A 109 -4.07 21.39 -1.25
CA PHE A 109 -5.51 21.12 -1.23
C PHE A 109 -6.10 21.25 0.16
N ILE A 110 -5.51 20.63 1.18
CA ILE A 110 -6.13 20.55 2.51
C ILE A 110 -5.91 21.84 3.30
N ARG A 111 -4.68 22.41 3.26
CA ARG A 111 -4.37 23.62 4.05
C ARG A 111 -4.84 24.91 3.39
N HIS A 112 -4.88 24.97 2.03
CA HIS A 112 -5.24 26.20 1.34
C HIS A 112 -6.62 26.14 0.66
N TRP A 113 -6.84 25.24 -0.28
CA TRP A 113 -8.06 25.29 -1.11
C TRP A 113 -9.30 24.78 -0.37
N PHE A 114 -9.16 23.74 0.43
CA PHE A 114 -10.28 23.10 1.12
C PHE A 114 -10.40 23.50 2.59
N ALA A 115 -9.47 24.28 3.13
CA ALA A 115 -9.49 24.74 4.51
C ALA A 115 -10.84 25.37 4.95
N PRO A 116 -11.54 26.18 4.11
CA PRO A 116 -12.84 26.73 4.50
C PRO A 116 -13.94 25.68 4.69
N TYR A 117 -13.78 24.48 4.14
CA TYR A 117 -14.76 23.40 4.17
C TYR A 117 -14.41 22.31 5.19
N LEU A 118 -13.25 22.41 5.85
CA LEU A 118 -12.74 21.42 6.76
C LEU A 118 -12.69 21.98 8.19
N PRO A 119 -12.93 21.13 9.23
CA PRO A 119 -12.73 21.55 10.61
C PRO A 119 -11.25 21.96 10.84
N SER A 120 -11.03 23.22 11.24
CA SER A 120 -9.69 23.79 11.39
C SER A 120 -8.79 22.97 12.32
N ALA A 121 -9.34 22.41 13.40
CA ALA A 121 -8.62 21.55 14.34
C ALA A 121 -8.15 20.21 13.75
N MET A 122 -8.68 19.79 12.60
CA MET A 122 -8.40 18.50 11.98
C MET A 122 -7.51 18.59 10.74
N ILE A 123 -7.23 19.78 10.23
CA ILE A 123 -6.45 20.01 9.00
C ILE A 123 -5.10 19.32 9.07
N ASP A 124 -4.33 19.55 10.12
CA ASP A 124 -3.00 18.94 10.29
C ASP A 124 -3.08 17.42 10.42
N SER A 125 -4.13 16.93 11.06
CA SER A 125 -4.38 15.48 11.17
C SER A 125 -4.68 14.85 9.82
N TYR A 126 -5.47 15.50 8.95
CA TYR A 126 -5.71 15.02 7.57
C TYR A 126 -4.42 15.01 6.74
N ILE A 127 -3.62 16.07 6.83
CA ILE A 127 -2.33 16.16 6.14
C ILE A 127 -1.40 15.04 6.60
N ALA A 128 -1.34 14.78 7.91
CA ALA A 128 -0.54 13.69 8.46
C ALA A 128 -0.96 12.33 7.90
N GLY A 129 -2.26 12.05 7.81
CA GLY A 129 -2.77 10.81 7.24
C GLY A 129 -2.42 10.63 5.76
N LEU A 130 -2.52 11.69 4.96
CA LEU A 130 -2.13 11.67 3.54
C LEU A 130 -0.62 11.43 3.36
N ILE A 131 0.22 12.05 4.21
CA ILE A 131 1.67 11.83 4.21
C ILE A 131 1.98 10.37 4.58
N LEU A 132 1.38 9.85 5.65
CA LEU A 132 1.55 8.45 6.06
C LEU A 132 1.16 7.47 4.95
N LEU A 133 0.05 7.73 4.26
CA LEU A 133 -0.44 6.90 3.16
C LEU A 133 0.59 6.81 2.03
N ALA A 134 1.21 7.92 1.66
CA ALA A 134 2.13 7.98 0.54
C ALA A 134 3.58 7.59 0.89
N ALA A 135 3.93 7.58 2.18
CA ALA A 135 5.30 7.30 2.62
C ALA A 135 5.72 5.84 2.47
N ALA A 136 4.78 4.91 2.38
CA ALA A 136 5.07 3.49 2.24
C ALA A 136 4.59 2.94 0.89
N PRO A 137 5.46 2.29 0.09
CA PRO A 137 5.06 1.57 -1.10
C PRO A 137 4.31 0.28 -0.74
N CYS A 138 3.27 -0.06 -1.51
CA CYS A 138 2.50 -1.27 -1.29
C CYS A 138 3.33 -2.53 -1.56
N THR A 139 3.11 -3.56 -0.76
CA THR A 139 3.80 -4.85 -0.86
C THR A 139 2.83 -5.99 -1.22
N ALA A 140 1.59 -5.93 -0.72
CA ALA A 140 0.62 -7.02 -0.86
C ALA A 140 -0.08 -7.03 -2.22
N MET A 141 -0.73 -5.92 -2.54
CA MET A 141 -1.61 -5.84 -3.72
C MET A 141 -0.87 -5.73 -5.04
N VAL A 142 0.41 -5.33 -5.01
CA VAL A 142 1.20 -5.13 -6.25
C VAL A 142 1.36 -6.40 -7.08
N PHE A 143 1.35 -7.58 -6.46
CA PHE A 143 1.37 -8.84 -7.20
C PHE A 143 0.08 -9.06 -8.01
N VAL A 144 -1.06 -8.69 -7.43
CA VAL A 144 -2.36 -8.75 -8.12
C VAL A 144 -2.35 -7.77 -9.29
N TRP A 145 -1.95 -6.53 -9.06
CA TRP A 145 -1.86 -5.51 -10.12
C TRP A 145 -0.92 -5.92 -11.24
N SER A 146 0.26 -6.45 -10.89
CA SER A 146 1.24 -6.95 -11.85
C SER A 146 0.67 -8.09 -12.70
N ASN A 147 0.01 -9.07 -12.07
CA ASN A 147 -0.62 -10.17 -12.79
C ASN A 147 -1.71 -9.69 -13.76
N LEU A 148 -2.53 -8.73 -13.35
CA LEU A 148 -3.60 -8.16 -14.18
C LEU A 148 -3.08 -7.39 -15.41
N CYS A 149 -1.85 -6.86 -15.37
CA CYS A 149 -1.22 -6.21 -16.53
C CYS A 149 -0.21 -7.11 -17.26
N ASN A 150 -0.22 -8.43 -17.03
CA ASN A 150 0.74 -9.39 -17.58
C ASN A 150 2.20 -8.98 -17.33
N GLY A 151 2.47 -8.49 -16.12
CA GLY A 151 3.77 -8.02 -15.69
C GLY A 151 4.76 -9.15 -15.41
N ASP A 152 6.04 -8.80 -15.43
CA ASP A 152 7.11 -9.71 -15.05
C ASP A 152 7.08 -9.98 -13.54
N ALA A 153 6.82 -11.24 -13.17
CA ALA A 153 6.70 -11.65 -11.76
C ALA A 153 8.04 -11.54 -11.01
N LYS A 154 9.17 -11.74 -11.70
CA LYS A 154 10.51 -11.65 -11.09
C LYS A 154 10.85 -10.20 -10.79
N PHE A 155 10.57 -9.29 -11.74
CA PHE A 155 10.70 -7.85 -11.53
C PHE A 155 9.86 -7.40 -10.33
N THR A 156 8.59 -7.79 -10.30
CA THR A 156 7.66 -7.42 -9.22
C THR A 156 8.16 -7.92 -7.86
N LEU A 157 8.58 -9.18 -7.78
CA LEU A 157 9.12 -9.76 -6.55
C LEU A 157 10.39 -9.04 -6.06
N SER A 158 11.32 -8.78 -6.99
CA SER A 158 12.56 -8.08 -6.67
C SER A 158 12.31 -6.64 -6.23
N GLN A 159 11.35 -5.95 -6.88
CA GLN A 159 10.98 -4.58 -6.54
C GLN A 159 10.35 -4.50 -5.15
N VAL A 160 9.44 -5.42 -4.81
CA VAL A 160 8.84 -5.52 -3.46
C VAL A 160 9.93 -5.77 -2.43
N ALA A 161 10.82 -6.74 -2.67
CA ALA A 161 11.90 -7.07 -1.76
C ALA A 161 12.79 -5.86 -1.40
N VAL A 162 13.17 -5.08 -2.41
CA VAL A 162 14.00 -3.89 -2.19
C VAL A 162 13.21 -2.77 -1.54
N ASN A 163 11.95 -2.56 -1.91
CA ASN A 163 11.11 -1.58 -1.26
C ASN A 163 10.93 -1.91 0.23
N ASP A 164 10.70 -3.17 0.59
CA ASP A 164 10.55 -3.59 1.99
C ASP A 164 11.85 -3.38 2.77
N LEU A 165 13.00 -3.68 2.16
CA LEU A 165 14.31 -3.44 2.78
C LEU A 165 14.57 -1.94 3.00
N ILE A 166 14.27 -1.10 2.00
CA ILE A 166 14.41 0.36 2.13
C ILE A 166 13.42 0.89 3.18
N MET A 167 12.19 0.40 3.19
CA MET A 167 11.14 0.82 4.13
C MET A 167 11.57 0.61 5.58
N LEU A 168 12.32 -0.46 5.88
CA LEU A 168 12.86 -0.73 7.20
C LEU A 168 13.65 0.44 7.78
N PHE A 169 14.40 1.14 6.94
CA PHE A 169 15.28 2.24 7.36
C PHE A 169 14.73 3.61 7.00
N ALA A 170 14.01 3.74 5.89
CA ALA A 170 13.60 5.02 5.33
C ALA A 170 12.21 5.48 5.78
N PHE A 171 11.29 4.58 6.15
CA PHE A 171 9.90 4.96 6.45
C PHE A 171 9.81 5.97 7.60
N ALA A 172 10.40 5.67 8.77
CA ALA A 172 10.32 6.57 9.91
C ALA A 172 11.02 7.92 9.68
N PRO A 173 12.27 7.98 9.18
CA PRO A 173 12.90 9.25 8.85
C PRO A 173 12.13 10.06 7.80
N LEU A 174 11.57 9.42 6.78
CA LEU A 174 10.82 10.09 5.72
C LEU A 174 9.51 10.66 6.25
N VAL A 175 8.75 9.89 7.02
CA VAL A 175 7.51 10.36 7.67
C VAL A 175 7.81 11.54 8.58
N ALA A 176 8.84 11.43 9.42
CA ALA A 176 9.22 12.48 10.33
C ALA A 176 9.67 13.76 9.62
N LEU A 177 10.45 13.61 8.53
CA LEU A 177 10.84 14.74 7.69
C LEU A 177 9.62 15.45 7.09
N LEU A 178 8.69 14.70 6.49
CA LEU A 178 7.53 15.28 5.82
C LEU A 178 6.52 15.88 6.79
N LEU A 179 6.29 15.24 7.94
CA LEU A 179 5.47 15.82 9.00
C LEU A 179 6.13 17.06 9.60
N GLY A 180 7.44 17.06 9.79
CA GLY A 180 8.21 18.23 10.24
C GLY A 180 8.13 19.41 9.27
N VAL A 181 8.22 19.16 7.96
CA VAL A 181 8.02 20.18 6.92
C VAL A 181 6.58 20.73 6.94
N ALA A 182 5.61 19.89 7.29
CA ALA A 182 4.22 20.29 7.46
C ALA A 182 3.92 20.94 8.83
N GLU A 183 4.95 21.14 9.68
CA GLU A 183 4.87 21.71 11.04
C GLU A 183 4.03 20.84 12.00
N ILE A 184 3.94 19.53 11.74
CA ILE A 184 3.18 18.59 12.56
C ILE A 184 4.14 17.89 13.53
N GLN A 185 3.78 17.88 14.83
CA GLN A 185 4.59 17.20 15.84
C GLN A 185 4.61 15.69 15.64
N VAL A 186 5.78 15.10 15.69
CA VAL A 186 6.01 13.68 15.51
C VAL A 186 6.28 13.00 16.85
N PRO A 187 5.45 12.07 17.31
CA PRO A 187 5.77 11.26 18.48
C PRO A 187 6.77 10.14 18.08
N TRP A 188 8.04 10.48 18.11
CA TRP A 188 9.16 9.64 17.66
C TRP A 188 9.17 8.23 18.25
N ALA A 189 8.88 8.13 19.56
CA ALA A 189 8.83 6.84 20.23
C ALA A 189 7.75 5.93 19.65
N THR A 190 6.56 6.46 19.41
CA THR A 190 5.44 5.71 18.81
C THR A 190 5.69 5.37 17.34
N LEU A 191 6.28 6.31 16.58
CA LEU A 191 6.66 6.05 15.19
C LEU A 191 7.71 4.93 15.10
N GLY A 192 8.76 4.99 15.94
CA GLY A 192 9.78 3.95 16.02
C GLY A 192 9.19 2.58 16.42
N LEU A 193 8.29 2.57 17.41
CA LEU A 193 7.60 1.35 17.83
C LEU A 193 6.72 0.78 16.70
N SER A 194 6.01 1.63 15.95
CA SER A 194 5.21 1.20 14.80
C SER A 194 6.07 0.52 13.73
N VAL A 195 7.22 1.11 13.39
CA VAL A 195 8.18 0.50 12.46
C VAL A 195 8.69 -0.83 12.98
N MET A 196 9.07 -0.91 14.25
CA MET A 196 9.52 -2.16 14.87
C MET A 196 8.46 -3.25 14.78
N LEU A 197 7.22 -2.94 15.15
CA LEU A 197 6.14 -3.94 15.20
C LEU A 197 5.59 -4.31 13.82
N PHE A 198 5.43 -3.34 12.91
CA PHE A 198 4.78 -3.63 11.63
C PHE A 198 5.73 -3.99 10.50
N ILE A 199 7.03 -3.67 10.63
CA ILE A 199 8.01 -3.92 9.57
C ILE A 199 9.13 -4.86 10.06
N VAL A 200 9.85 -4.46 11.14
CA VAL A 200 11.04 -5.19 11.59
C VAL A 200 10.70 -6.59 12.09
N VAL A 201 9.74 -6.70 12.99
CA VAL A 201 9.36 -7.99 13.60
C VAL A 201 8.86 -9.00 12.55
N PRO A 202 7.90 -8.67 11.65
CA PRO A 202 7.50 -9.61 10.59
C PRO A 202 8.65 -10.00 9.66
N MET A 203 9.54 -9.06 9.34
CA MET A 203 10.71 -9.34 8.50
C MET A 203 11.66 -10.32 9.20
N LEU A 204 11.98 -10.09 10.46
CA LEU A 204 12.84 -11.01 11.24
C LEU A 204 12.20 -12.40 11.34
N ILE A 205 10.93 -12.48 11.70
CA ILE A 205 10.20 -13.76 11.78
C ILE A 205 10.28 -14.50 10.45
N SER A 206 9.99 -13.83 9.33
CA SER A 206 10.00 -14.46 8.02
C SER A 206 11.39 -14.91 7.59
N GLN A 207 12.44 -14.12 7.82
CA GLN A 207 13.81 -14.47 7.46
C GLN A 207 14.36 -15.60 8.36
N ILE A 208 14.08 -15.57 9.65
CA ILE A 208 14.43 -16.66 10.58
C ILE A 208 13.72 -17.94 10.13
N TRP A 209 12.43 -17.87 9.85
CA TRP A 209 11.66 -19.02 9.40
C TRP A 209 12.19 -19.58 8.08
N ARG A 210 12.54 -18.68 7.12
CA ARG A 210 13.16 -19.05 5.84
C ARG A 210 14.52 -19.73 6.05
N TYR A 211 15.32 -19.30 7.00
CA TYR A 211 16.62 -19.89 7.30
C TYR A 211 16.53 -21.35 7.75
N PHE A 212 15.49 -21.70 8.51
CA PHE A 212 15.28 -23.07 8.99
C PHE A 212 14.54 -23.98 8.01
N LEU A 213 13.83 -23.44 7.03
CA LEU A 213 13.05 -24.20 6.07
C LEU A 213 13.82 -24.44 4.76
N LYS A 214 13.73 -25.66 4.24
CA LYS A 214 14.15 -25.98 2.87
C LYS A 214 13.15 -25.39 1.86
N GLU A 215 13.59 -25.14 0.61
CA GLU A 215 12.74 -24.52 -0.43
C GLU A 215 11.39 -25.21 -0.66
N ASP A 216 11.37 -26.54 -0.63
CA ASP A 216 10.12 -27.30 -0.80
C ASP A 216 9.16 -27.13 0.40
N ALA A 217 9.72 -27.05 1.62
CA ALA A 217 8.94 -26.76 2.81
C ALA A 217 8.40 -25.32 2.79
N ILE A 218 9.16 -24.36 2.27
CA ILE A 218 8.69 -22.97 2.08
C ILE A 218 7.51 -22.94 1.11
N LYS A 219 7.57 -23.65 -0.03
CA LYS A 219 6.45 -23.73 -0.98
C LYS A 219 5.20 -24.33 -0.34
N ALA A 220 5.35 -25.42 0.40
CA ALA A 220 4.24 -26.07 1.10
C ALA A 220 3.63 -25.16 2.18
N THR A 221 4.48 -24.44 2.93
CA THR A 221 4.05 -23.46 3.94
C THR A 221 3.31 -22.30 3.30
N LEU A 222 3.82 -21.74 2.21
CA LEU A 222 3.17 -20.66 1.47
C LEU A 222 1.82 -21.07 0.93
N ALA A 223 1.66 -22.28 0.40
CA ALA A 223 0.38 -22.79 -0.08
C ALA A 223 -0.69 -22.85 1.03
N LYS A 224 -0.29 -23.15 2.28
CA LYS A 224 -1.18 -23.15 3.44
C LYS A 224 -1.46 -21.74 3.98
N LEU A 225 -0.46 -20.86 3.97
CA LEU A 225 -0.59 -19.51 4.52
C LEU A 225 -1.28 -18.54 3.56
N GLN A 226 -1.26 -18.78 2.25
CA GLN A 226 -1.85 -17.88 1.27
C GLN A 226 -3.35 -17.62 1.49
N PRO A 227 -4.22 -18.63 1.71
CA PRO A 227 -5.63 -18.36 2.01
C PRO A 227 -5.82 -17.62 3.33
N LEU A 228 -4.96 -17.89 4.34
CA LEU A 228 -4.99 -17.17 5.61
C LEU A 228 -4.59 -15.69 5.43
N SER A 229 -3.58 -15.41 4.62
CA SER A 229 -3.16 -14.05 4.27
C SER A 229 -4.28 -13.27 3.58
N LEU A 230 -5.00 -13.90 2.64
CA LEU A 230 -6.15 -13.29 1.98
C LEU A 230 -7.30 -13.03 2.97
N ALA A 231 -7.59 -13.98 3.84
CA ALA A 231 -8.61 -13.80 4.88
C ALA A 231 -8.22 -12.67 5.86
N ALA A 232 -6.94 -12.59 6.24
CA ALA A 232 -6.43 -11.52 7.08
C ALA A 232 -6.56 -10.15 6.40
N LEU A 233 -6.27 -10.04 5.10
CA LEU A 233 -6.47 -8.83 4.32
C LEU A 233 -7.93 -8.39 4.35
N LEU A 234 -8.87 -9.28 4.01
CA LEU A 234 -10.30 -8.96 4.00
C LEU A 234 -10.82 -8.58 5.39
N LEU A 235 -10.39 -9.31 6.42
CA LEU A 235 -10.76 -9.00 7.80
C LEU A 235 -10.17 -7.67 8.28
N THR A 236 -8.94 -7.34 7.88
CA THR A 236 -8.35 -6.03 8.15
C THR A 236 -9.21 -4.92 7.53
N LEU A 237 -9.63 -5.08 6.27
CA LEU A 237 -10.52 -4.11 5.63
C LEU A 237 -11.83 -3.95 6.41
N VAL A 238 -12.48 -5.06 6.78
CA VAL A 238 -13.71 -5.01 7.59
C VAL A 238 -13.50 -4.25 8.90
N LEU A 239 -12.42 -4.54 9.64
CA LEU A 239 -12.12 -3.85 10.90
C LEU A 239 -11.86 -2.36 10.70
N LEU A 240 -11.05 -1.99 9.71
CA LEU A 240 -10.71 -0.59 9.44
C LEU A 240 -11.97 0.23 9.09
N PHE A 241 -12.84 -0.33 8.25
CA PHE A 241 -14.11 0.32 7.90
C PHE A 241 -15.12 0.29 9.05
N ALA A 242 -15.09 -0.71 9.91
CA ALA A 242 -15.93 -0.74 11.11
C ALA A 242 -15.51 0.33 12.13
N PHE A 243 -14.20 0.54 12.32
CA PHE A 243 -13.70 1.59 13.21
C PHE A 243 -14.05 3.01 12.72
N GLN A 244 -14.04 3.23 11.41
CA GLN A 244 -14.28 4.54 10.79
C GLN A 244 -15.71 4.73 10.25
N GLY A 245 -16.55 3.70 10.33
CA GLY A 245 -17.84 3.67 9.66
C GLY A 245 -18.77 4.83 10.03
N GLN A 246 -18.78 5.23 11.30
CA GLN A 246 -19.58 6.38 11.76
C GLN A 246 -19.09 7.70 11.15
N GLN A 247 -17.78 7.91 11.09
CA GLN A 247 -17.20 9.12 10.52
C GLN A 247 -17.40 9.18 8.99
N ILE A 248 -17.28 8.03 8.32
CA ILE A 248 -17.48 7.93 6.87
C ILE A 248 -18.88 8.36 6.46
N ILE A 249 -19.90 7.91 7.20
CA ILE A 249 -21.30 8.26 6.90
C ILE A 249 -21.63 9.68 7.34
N ALA A 250 -21.10 10.12 8.47
CA ALA A 250 -21.38 11.45 9.01
C ALA A 250 -20.69 12.59 8.20
N GLN A 251 -19.60 12.29 7.49
CA GLN A 251 -18.77 13.32 6.88
C GLN A 251 -18.44 13.02 5.40
N PRO A 252 -19.42 12.76 4.51
CA PRO A 252 -19.18 12.38 3.12
C PRO A 252 -18.43 13.47 2.33
N MET A 253 -18.66 14.74 2.65
CA MET A 253 -17.96 15.85 2.01
C MET A 253 -16.46 15.84 2.30
N ILE A 254 -16.07 15.55 3.52
CA ILE A 254 -14.65 15.44 3.89
C ILE A 254 -13.98 14.30 3.15
N ILE A 255 -14.67 13.16 2.99
CA ILE A 255 -14.16 12.03 2.21
C ILE A 255 -13.89 12.43 0.76
N LEU A 256 -14.82 13.14 0.13
CA LEU A 256 -14.65 13.63 -1.24
C LEU A 256 -13.47 14.61 -1.35
N LEU A 257 -13.31 15.51 -0.39
CA LEU A 257 -12.21 16.46 -0.37
C LEU A 257 -10.85 15.78 -0.18
N LEU A 258 -10.77 14.78 0.71
CA LEU A 258 -9.56 13.97 0.92
C LEU A 258 -9.24 13.08 -0.30
N ALA A 259 -10.26 12.64 -1.03
CA ALA A 259 -10.11 11.84 -2.24
C ALA A 259 -9.34 12.57 -3.35
N VAL A 260 -9.53 13.88 -3.49
CA VAL A 260 -8.94 14.67 -4.58
C VAL A 260 -7.42 14.59 -4.63
N PRO A 261 -6.66 14.94 -3.57
CA PRO A 261 -5.20 14.85 -3.60
C PRO A 261 -4.71 13.42 -3.80
N ILE A 262 -5.42 12.41 -3.26
CA ILE A 262 -5.07 11.00 -3.44
C ILE A 262 -5.22 10.59 -4.92
N LEU A 263 -6.33 10.93 -5.56
CA LEU A 263 -6.58 10.64 -6.98
C LEU A 263 -5.51 11.27 -7.87
N ILE A 264 -5.24 12.55 -7.67
CA ILE A 264 -4.22 13.28 -8.44
C ILE A 264 -2.86 12.61 -8.29
N GLN A 265 -2.47 12.29 -7.06
CA GLN A 265 -1.17 11.69 -6.75
C GLN A 265 -1.02 10.31 -7.38
N VAL A 266 -2.02 9.44 -7.27
CA VAL A 266 -1.98 8.07 -7.79
C VAL A 266 -1.86 8.07 -9.32
N TYR A 267 -2.69 8.85 -10.03
CA TYR A 267 -2.60 8.95 -11.49
C TYR A 267 -1.31 9.64 -11.95
N PHE A 268 -0.85 10.66 -11.24
CA PHE A 268 0.40 11.35 -11.56
C PHE A 268 1.59 10.39 -11.45
N ASN A 269 1.72 9.64 -10.35
CA ASN A 269 2.82 8.71 -10.15
C ASN A 269 2.78 7.55 -11.15
N ALA A 270 1.59 6.97 -11.40
CA ALA A 270 1.43 5.94 -12.41
C ALA A 270 1.85 6.43 -13.80
N GLY A 271 1.32 7.59 -14.21
CA GLY A 271 1.61 8.20 -15.51
C GLY A 271 3.08 8.54 -15.67
N LEU A 272 3.69 9.14 -14.65
CA LEU A 272 5.11 9.49 -14.67
C LEU A 272 6.00 8.26 -14.74
N ALA A 273 5.73 7.23 -13.92
CA ALA A 273 6.48 5.98 -13.95
C ALA A 273 6.36 5.29 -15.32
N TYR A 274 5.15 5.19 -15.86
CA TYR A 274 4.89 4.56 -17.17
C TYR A 274 5.57 5.31 -18.32
N TRP A 275 5.48 6.64 -18.31
CA TRP A 275 6.12 7.51 -19.30
C TRP A 275 7.65 7.43 -19.24
N LEU A 276 8.24 7.48 -18.04
CA LEU A 276 9.69 7.34 -17.86
C LEU A 276 10.17 5.98 -18.37
N ASN A 277 9.47 4.89 -18.03
CA ASN A 277 9.83 3.56 -18.54
C ASN A 277 9.81 3.51 -20.08
N LYS A 278 8.80 4.11 -20.73
CA LYS A 278 8.77 4.23 -22.18
C LYS A 278 9.95 5.03 -22.71
N LYS A 279 10.26 6.20 -22.12
CA LYS A 279 11.38 7.05 -22.51
C LYS A 279 12.72 6.32 -22.42
N PHE A 280 12.90 5.46 -21.42
CA PHE A 280 14.11 4.65 -21.24
C PHE A 280 14.04 3.28 -21.96
N LYS A 281 13.05 3.07 -22.83
CA LYS A 281 12.88 1.85 -23.64
C LYS A 281 12.82 0.56 -22.83
N VAL A 282 12.22 0.64 -21.65
CA VAL A 282 11.97 -0.52 -20.78
C VAL A 282 10.81 -1.33 -21.36
N ALA A 283 10.90 -2.65 -21.33
CA ALA A 283 9.83 -3.53 -21.85
C ALA A 283 8.50 -3.30 -21.14
N HIS A 284 7.37 -3.42 -21.86
CA HIS A 284 6.03 -3.20 -21.31
C HIS A 284 5.71 -4.08 -20.10
N CYS A 285 6.17 -5.34 -20.09
CA CYS A 285 5.99 -6.27 -18.97
C CYS A 285 6.68 -5.83 -17.67
N VAL A 286 7.62 -4.87 -17.74
CA VAL A 286 8.26 -4.22 -16.60
C VAL A 286 7.63 -2.86 -16.33
N ALA A 287 7.31 -2.11 -17.39
CA ALA A 287 6.75 -0.77 -17.28
C ALA A 287 5.35 -0.75 -16.64
N GLY A 288 4.51 -1.73 -16.95
CA GLY A 288 3.20 -1.91 -16.32
C GLY A 288 3.31 -2.07 -14.80
N PRO A 289 3.99 -3.12 -14.31
CA PRO A 289 4.25 -3.26 -12.88
C PRO A 289 4.92 -2.03 -12.24
N SER A 290 5.90 -1.43 -12.89
CA SER A 290 6.56 -0.21 -12.40
C SER A 290 5.59 0.93 -12.15
N ALA A 291 4.67 1.18 -13.09
CA ALA A 291 3.63 2.19 -12.95
C ALA A 291 2.69 1.90 -11.78
N LEU A 292 2.28 0.65 -11.64
CA LEU A 292 1.34 0.21 -10.61
C LEU A 292 1.99 0.18 -9.21
N ILE A 293 3.23 -0.29 -9.10
CA ILE A 293 4.00 -0.26 -7.85
C ILE A 293 4.28 1.19 -7.43
N GLY A 294 4.66 2.06 -8.37
CA GLY A 294 4.93 3.47 -8.10
C GLY A 294 3.70 4.27 -7.66
N ALA A 295 2.50 3.82 -8.03
CA ALA A 295 1.24 4.46 -7.68
C ALA A 295 0.58 3.92 -6.40
N SER A 296 0.76 2.63 -6.11
CA SER A 296 0.10 1.94 -5.00
C SER A 296 0.70 2.30 -3.65
N ASN A 297 -0.14 2.37 -2.61
CA ASN A 297 0.23 2.71 -1.26
C ASN A 297 0.08 1.49 -0.33
N PHE A 298 0.89 1.44 0.72
CA PHE A 298 0.74 0.42 1.76
C PHE A 298 -0.23 0.91 2.83
N PHE A 299 -1.51 0.88 2.49
CA PHE A 299 -2.56 1.46 3.33
C PHE A 299 -2.68 0.78 4.69
N GLU A 300 -2.41 -0.52 4.80
CA GLU A 300 -2.50 -1.25 6.07
C GLU A 300 -1.49 -0.69 7.09
N LEU A 301 -0.26 -0.46 6.66
CA LEU A 301 0.75 0.16 7.49
C LEU A 301 0.39 1.61 7.80
N ALA A 302 -0.09 2.34 6.80
CA ALA A 302 -0.47 3.74 6.96
C ALA A 302 -1.59 3.92 7.99
N VAL A 303 -2.66 3.12 7.90
CA VAL A 303 -3.79 3.17 8.85
C VAL A 303 -3.34 2.76 10.25
N ALA A 304 -2.58 1.65 10.36
CA ALA A 304 -2.09 1.18 11.66
C ALA A 304 -1.18 2.23 12.34
N THR A 305 -0.30 2.86 11.57
CA THR A 305 0.58 3.92 12.06
C THR A 305 -0.21 5.19 12.39
N ALA A 306 -1.17 5.59 11.56
CA ALA A 306 -2.04 6.74 11.83
C ALA A 306 -2.84 6.57 13.14
N ILE A 307 -3.38 5.38 13.35
CA ILE A 307 -4.10 5.04 14.59
C ILE A 307 -3.15 5.08 15.79
N ALA A 308 -1.95 4.51 15.67
CA ALA A 308 -0.96 4.48 16.75
C ALA A 308 -0.44 5.88 17.11
N LEU A 309 -0.25 6.76 16.13
CA LEU A 309 0.28 8.11 16.34
C LEU A 309 -0.78 9.11 16.78
N PHE A 310 -1.98 9.03 16.22
CA PHE A 310 -3.02 10.06 16.34
C PHE A 310 -4.33 9.55 16.91
N GLY A 311 -4.48 8.25 17.10
CA GLY A 311 -5.69 7.62 17.62
C GLY A 311 -6.73 7.27 16.56
N PHE A 312 -7.70 6.42 16.95
CA PHE A 312 -8.75 5.91 16.05
C PHE A 312 -9.65 6.98 15.45
N ASN A 313 -10.01 7.99 16.24
CA ASN A 313 -10.94 9.07 15.82
C ASN A 313 -10.21 10.25 15.17
N SER A 314 -8.94 10.09 14.79
CA SER A 314 -8.16 11.15 14.18
C SER A 314 -8.50 11.37 12.72
N GLY A 315 -8.30 12.59 12.23
CA GLY A 315 -8.35 12.88 10.80
C GLY A 315 -7.29 12.11 10.01
N ALA A 316 -6.17 11.73 10.64
CA ALA A 316 -5.12 10.92 10.02
C ALA A 316 -5.61 9.50 9.73
N ALA A 317 -6.27 8.86 10.69
CA ALA A 317 -6.88 7.55 10.49
C ALA A 317 -7.96 7.61 9.39
N LEU A 318 -8.82 8.63 9.41
CA LEU A 318 -9.83 8.81 8.36
C LEU A 318 -9.20 8.99 6.98
N ALA A 319 -8.19 9.85 6.84
CA ALA A 319 -7.54 10.11 5.55
C ALA A 319 -6.88 8.86 4.97
N THR A 320 -6.25 8.03 5.82
CA THR A 320 -5.66 6.75 5.37
C THR A 320 -6.72 5.75 4.93
N VAL A 321 -7.86 5.66 5.61
CA VAL A 321 -9.00 4.80 5.22
C VAL A 321 -9.67 5.28 3.93
N VAL A 322 -9.75 6.59 3.70
CA VAL A 322 -10.17 7.15 2.39
C VAL A 322 -9.24 6.68 1.28
N GLY A 323 -7.92 6.60 1.54
CA GLY A 323 -6.96 6.00 0.62
C GLY A 323 -7.33 4.59 0.21
N VAL A 324 -7.70 3.74 1.16
CA VAL A 324 -8.16 2.36 0.90
C VAL A 324 -9.40 2.33 0.00
N LEU A 325 -10.36 3.20 0.30
CA LEU A 325 -11.62 3.30 -0.47
C LEU A 325 -11.37 3.61 -1.95
N ILE A 326 -10.37 4.45 -2.22
CA ILE A 326 -10.06 4.94 -3.56
C ILE A 326 -9.10 4.01 -4.29
N GLU A 327 -8.14 3.42 -3.60
CA GLU A 327 -7.02 2.72 -4.22
C GLU A 327 -7.48 1.62 -5.17
N VAL A 328 -8.37 0.73 -4.74
CA VAL A 328 -8.77 -0.43 -5.55
C VAL A 328 -9.42 -0.02 -6.88
N PRO A 329 -10.46 0.83 -6.93
CA PRO A 329 -11.08 1.23 -8.20
C PRO A 329 -10.10 2.02 -9.09
N VAL A 330 -9.26 2.84 -8.51
CA VAL A 330 -8.29 3.65 -9.27
C VAL A 330 -7.19 2.76 -9.85
N MET A 331 -6.64 1.84 -9.07
CA MET A 331 -5.61 0.91 -9.55
C MET A 331 -6.14 0.02 -10.67
N LEU A 332 -7.39 -0.45 -10.63
CA LEU A 332 -8.02 -1.18 -11.72
C LEU A 332 -8.19 -0.32 -12.98
N SER A 333 -8.50 0.96 -12.83
CA SER A 333 -8.53 1.89 -13.97
C SER A 333 -7.14 2.06 -14.60
N ILE A 334 -6.10 2.14 -13.79
CA ILE A 334 -4.71 2.22 -14.27
C ILE A 334 -4.30 0.91 -14.96
N VAL A 335 -4.66 -0.25 -14.42
CA VAL A 335 -4.46 -1.55 -15.09
C VAL A 335 -5.12 -1.54 -16.47
N ALA A 336 -6.37 -1.05 -16.57
CA ALA A 336 -7.08 -0.95 -17.84
C ALA A 336 -6.38 -0.01 -18.82
N ILE A 337 -5.87 1.14 -18.35
CA ILE A 337 -5.11 2.09 -19.16
C ILE A 337 -3.81 1.44 -19.66
N VAL A 338 -3.03 0.81 -18.78
CA VAL A 338 -1.76 0.13 -19.11
C VAL A 338 -2.00 -0.96 -20.15
N ASN A 339 -3.03 -1.80 -19.98
CA ASN A 339 -3.36 -2.86 -20.93
C ASN A 339 -3.80 -2.31 -22.29
N LYS A 340 -4.66 -1.28 -22.31
CA LYS A 340 -5.12 -0.65 -23.56
C LYS A 340 -4.01 0.10 -24.28
N SER A 341 -3.05 0.68 -23.57
CA SER A 341 -1.94 1.44 -24.13
C SER A 341 -0.76 0.58 -24.57
N ARG A 342 -0.84 -0.73 -24.43
CA ARG A 342 0.24 -1.65 -24.81
C ARG A 342 0.70 -1.44 -26.26
N HIS A 343 -0.23 -1.34 -27.19
CA HIS A 343 0.09 -1.09 -28.60
C HIS A 343 0.86 0.22 -28.80
N TRP A 344 0.41 1.33 -28.17
CA TRP A 344 1.13 2.60 -28.18
C TRP A 344 2.53 2.48 -27.55
N TYR A 345 2.68 1.64 -26.55
CA TYR A 345 3.96 1.45 -25.87
C TYR A 345 4.97 0.70 -26.72
N GLU A 346 4.56 -0.32 -27.46
CA GLU A 346 5.41 -1.23 -28.22
C GLU A 346 5.79 -0.72 -29.64
N ILE A 347 5.11 0.32 -30.19
CA ILE A 347 5.36 0.89 -31.53
C ILE A 347 6.68 1.72 -31.63
N THR A 348 7.42 1.88 -30.56
CA THR A 348 8.70 2.60 -30.54
C THR A 348 9.85 1.69 -30.20
#